data_075fe72ead29c79edfe6f51b81be0855
#
_entry.id   075fe72ead29c79edfe6f51b81be0855
#
_cell.length_a   1.000
_cell.length_b   1.000
_cell.length_c   1.000
_cell.angle_alpha   90.00
_cell.angle_beta   90.00
_cell.angle_gamma   90.00
#
_symmetry.space_group_name_H-M   'P 1'
#
loop_
_entity.id
_entity.type
_entity.pdbx_description
1 polymer ?
#
loop_
_entity_poly.entity_id
_entity_poly.type
_entity_poly.pdbx_seq_one_letter_code
_entity_poly.pdbx_strand_id
1 'polypeptide(L)'
;KAHSARDSIAEINPFVSVRTHETRLDTGNAVALFADYDLIIDGSDNFATRYLVNDAAVLAHKPYVWGSIYRFAGQVSVFWEDAPDGPDGTKRGINYRDLYPEPPPPGSVPSCAEGGVLGILCASIASVMGTEAIKLITGIGESLLGRLMIYDALAMSYRTIDIRKDPQAPAITGLVDYEAFCGAVSEPPVAADASITPGELRDLMDSGAAIALIDVREPVEWEINRICGAVLIPQSVLQSSEGMAALAPGAIPVLYCKTGVRSAQALAALHRAGFANAVHLRGGIVAWAAQLEPDMAMY
;
A
#
# COMPACT_ATOMS: atom_id res chain seq x y z
N LYS A 1 11.45 -8.26 8.31
CA LYS A 1 11.98 -7.06 7.63
C LYS A 1 12.83 -6.22 8.59
N ALA A 2 12.35 -5.80 9.79
CA ALA A 2 13.09 -4.95 10.72
C ALA A 2 14.44 -5.55 11.17
N HIS A 3 14.46 -6.84 11.53
CA HIS A 3 15.72 -7.53 11.88
C HIS A 3 16.70 -7.60 10.71
N SER A 4 16.23 -7.95 9.50
CA SER A 4 17.07 -7.98 8.31
C SER A 4 17.70 -6.60 8.02
N ALA A 5 16.92 -5.52 8.17
CA ALA A 5 17.44 -4.16 8.02
C ALA A 5 18.49 -3.82 9.09
N ARG A 6 18.24 -4.17 10.36
CA ARG A 6 19.22 -3.99 11.45
C ARG A 6 20.52 -4.73 11.14
N ASP A 7 20.44 -5.99 10.71
CA ASP A 7 21.60 -6.82 10.45
C ASP A 7 22.42 -6.25 9.28
N SER A 8 21.77 -5.81 8.19
CA SER A 8 22.43 -5.14 7.07
C SER A 8 23.08 -3.80 7.48
N ILE A 9 22.44 -3.02 8.35
CA ILE A 9 23.04 -1.77 8.87
C ILE A 9 24.29 -2.08 9.70
N ALA A 10 24.24 -3.11 10.55
CA ALA A 10 25.37 -3.51 11.38
C ALA A 10 26.57 -3.99 10.53
N GLU A 11 26.32 -4.64 9.40
CA GLU A 11 27.38 -5.03 8.44
C GLU A 11 28.04 -3.81 7.78
N ILE A 12 27.26 -2.77 7.45
CA ILE A 12 27.76 -1.54 6.83
C ILE A 12 28.47 -0.65 7.85
N ASN A 13 27.84 -0.45 9.01
CA ASN A 13 28.39 0.39 10.07
C ASN A 13 28.03 -0.15 11.46
N PRO A 14 28.94 -0.89 12.12
CA PRO A 14 28.68 -1.50 13.43
C PRO A 14 28.57 -0.49 14.57
N PHE A 15 28.90 0.80 14.37
CA PHE A 15 28.82 1.84 15.39
C PHE A 15 27.43 2.50 15.47
N VAL A 16 26.53 2.19 14.55
CA VAL A 16 25.15 2.70 14.57
C VAL A 16 24.29 1.87 15.52
N SER A 17 23.66 2.54 16.49
CA SER A 17 22.70 1.89 17.38
C SER A 17 21.33 1.79 16.68
N VAL A 18 20.89 0.59 16.38
CA VAL A 18 19.61 0.32 15.71
C VAL A 18 18.61 -0.21 16.73
N ARG A 19 17.48 0.49 16.89
CA ARG A 19 16.31 0.01 17.65
C ARG A 19 15.27 -0.52 16.68
N THR A 20 14.85 -1.76 16.84
CA THR A 20 13.78 -2.36 16.05
C THR A 20 12.47 -2.36 16.85
N HIS A 21 11.39 -1.89 16.23
CA HIS A 21 10.04 -1.93 16.80
C HIS A 21 9.22 -2.96 16.05
N GLU A 22 8.93 -4.09 16.70
CA GLU A 22 8.15 -5.19 16.13
C GLU A 22 6.64 -4.96 16.43
N THR A 23 6.16 -3.81 16.03
CA THR A 23 4.77 -3.42 16.22
C THR A 23 4.21 -2.82 14.94
N ARG A 24 2.91 -2.91 14.75
CA ARG A 24 2.22 -2.13 13.74
C ARG A 24 2.12 -0.70 14.22
N LEU A 25 2.47 0.26 13.37
CA LEU A 25 2.23 1.67 13.64
C LEU A 25 0.71 1.92 13.57
N ASP A 26 0.17 2.50 14.63
CA ASP A 26 -1.26 2.82 14.77
C ASP A 26 -1.47 4.12 15.56
N THR A 27 -2.74 4.50 15.74
CA THR A 27 -3.11 5.72 16.46
C THR A 27 -2.76 5.70 17.93
N GLY A 28 -2.55 4.52 18.53
CA GLY A 28 -2.19 4.38 19.94
C GLY A 28 -0.69 4.57 20.23
N ASN A 29 0.17 4.41 19.21
CA ASN A 29 1.61 4.40 19.41
C ASN A 29 2.40 5.42 18.57
N ALA A 30 1.85 5.91 17.45
CA ALA A 30 2.60 6.68 16.45
C ALA A 30 3.22 7.97 17.03
N VAL A 31 2.45 8.80 17.74
CA VAL A 31 2.93 10.08 18.27
C VAL A 31 4.01 9.86 19.33
N ALA A 32 3.80 8.91 20.25
CA ALA A 32 4.77 8.59 21.30
C ALA A 32 6.08 8.05 20.71
N LEU A 33 5.97 7.17 19.71
CA LEU A 33 7.14 6.64 19.02
C LEU A 33 7.92 7.74 18.30
N PHE A 34 7.24 8.65 17.59
CA PHE A 34 7.89 9.73 16.83
C PHE A 34 8.55 10.78 17.76
N ALA A 35 8.04 10.97 18.97
CA ALA A 35 8.62 11.90 19.93
C ALA A 35 10.07 11.54 20.30
N ASP A 36 10.44 10.26 20.23
CA ASP A 36 11.78 9.76 20.53
C ASP A 36 12.83 10.05 19.43
N TYR A 37 12.41 10.54 18.27
CA TYR A 37 13.28 10.76 17.10
C TYR A 37 13.27 12.23 16.66
N ASP A 38 14.36 12.67 16.04
CA ASP A 38 14.50 14.04 15.51
C ASP A 38 13.97 14.18 14.08
N LEU A 39 13.94 13.08 13.34
CA LEU A 39 13.55 13.01 11.93
C LEU A 39 12.87 11.67 11.65
N ILE A 40 11.80 11.71 10.90
CA ILE A 40 11.09 10.52 10.44
C ILE A 40 11.37 10.33 8.94
N ILE A 41 11.48 9.09 8.49
CA ILE A 41 11.57 8.73 7.08
C ILE A 41 10.44 7.75 6.76
N ASP A 42 9.54 8.15 5.86
CA ASP A 42 8.37 7.36 5.46
C ASP A 42 8.49 6.84 4.03
N GLY A 43 8.64 5.54 3.89
CA GLY A 43 8.58 4.81 2.63
C GLY A 43 7.39 3.84 2.58
N SER A 44 6.31 4.12 3.29
CA SER A 44 5.12 3.26 3.31
C SER A 44 4.40 3.23 1.95
N ASP A 45 3.72 2.12 1.68
CA ASP A 45 3.10 1.83 0.38
C ASP A 45 1.57 1.88 0.38
N ASN A 46 0.96 2.27 1.50
CA ASN A 46 -0.49 2.41 1.62
C ASN A 46 -0.90 3.78 2.16
N PHE A 47 -2.07 4.25 1.75
CA PHE A 47 -2.55 5.59 2.09
C PHE A 47 -2.85 5.76 3.57
N ALA A 48 -3.46 4.77 4.23
CA ALA A 48 -3.79 4.86 5.66
C ALA A 48 -2.54 5.13 6.51
N THR A 49 -1.45 4.41 6.25
CA THR A 49 -0.17 4.62 6.94
C THR A 49 0.42 5.99 6.61
N ARG A 50 0.36 6.46 5.36
CA ARG A 50 0.89 7.78 4.96
C ARG A 50 0.21 8.93 5.70
N TYR A 51 -1.13 8.91 5.79
CA TYR A 51 -1.89 9.93 6.53
C TYR A 51 -1.62 9.82 8.04
N LEU A 52 -1.53 8.61 8.59
CA LEU A 52 -1.16 8.39 9.98
C LEU A 52 0.23 8.96 10.28
N VAL A 53 1.24 8.67 9.43
CA VAL A 53 2.62 9.19 9.60
C VAL A 53 2.64 10.71 9.53
N ASN A 54 1.95 11.31 8.55
CA ASN A 54 1.83 12.75 8.44
C ASN A 54 1.27 13.37 9.72
N ASP A 55 0.10 12.94 10.14
CA ASP A 55 -0.60 13.55 11.26
C ASP A 55 0.14 13.30 12.59
N ALA A 56 0.75 12.12 12.75
CA ALA A 56 1.60 11.83 13.91
C ALA A 56 2.87 12.69 13.93
N ALA A 57 3.50 12.94 12.77
CA ALA A 57 4.67 13.82 12.66
C ALA A 57 4.32 15.27 13.00
N VAL A 58 3.17 15.77 12.54
CA VAL A 58 2.65 17.10 12.90
C VAL A 58 2.43 17.20 14.39
N LEU A 59 1.73 16.24 15.02
CA LEU A 59 1.44 16.24 16.45
C LEU A 59 2.69 16.03 17.33
N ALA A 60 3.69 15.33 16.82
CA ALA A 60 4.99 15.17 17.49
C ALA A 60 5.97 16.31 17.19
N HIS A 61 5.58 17.31 16.39
CA HIS A 61 6.42 18.43 15.97
C HIS A 61 7.72 18.00 15.26
N LYS A 62 7.64 16.96 14.40
CA LYS A 62 8.82 16.40 13.73
C LYS A 62 8.78 16.64 12.23
N PRO A 63 9.95 16.98 11.63
CA PRO A 63 10.10 16.89 10.18
C PRO A 63 10.06 15.44 9.73
N TYR A 64 9.58 15.21 8.51
CA TYR A 64 9.75 13.91 7.91
C TYR A 64 10.01 13.98 6.41
N VAL A 65 10.78 13.00 5.92
CA VAL A 65 11.06 12.78 4.52
C VAL A 65 10.10 11.69 4.02
N TRP A 66 9.28 12.03 3.06
CA TRP A 66 8.34 11.11 2.45
C TRP A 66 8.82 10.69 1.06
N GLY A 67 8.73 9.38 0.76
CA GLY A 67 8.98 8.82 -0.56
C GLY A 67 7.89 7.85 -0.99
N SER A 68 7.57 7.86 -2.27
CA SER A 68 6.58 6.97 -2.86
C SER A 68 7.02 6.51 -4.24
N ILE A 69 6.69 5.28 -4.59
CA ILE A 69 6.98 4.69 -5.90
C ILE A 69 5.73 4.02 -6.45
N TYR A 70 5.54 4.11 -7.76
CA TYR A 70 4.47 3.44 -8.46
C TYR A 70 4.87 3.17 -9.91
N ARG A 71 4.77 1.94 -10.37
CA ARG A 71 5.17 1.50 -11.71
C ARG A 71 6.60 1.91 -12.05
N PHE A 72 6.77 2.96 -12.83
CA PHE A 72 8.06 3.49 -13.30
C PHE A 72 8.36 4.89 -12.77
N ALA A 73 7.56 5.39 -11.85
CA ALA A 73 7.71 6.73 -11.30
C ALA A 73 7.97 6.72 -9.79
N GLY A 74 8.65 7.74 -9.31
CA GLY A 74 8.90 7.97 -7.90
C GLY A 74 8.67 9.42 -7.51
N GLN A 75 8.37 9.64 -6.25
CA GLN A 75 8.13 10.96 -5.66
C GLN A 75 8.87 11.07 -4.33
N VAL A 76 9.43 12.24 -4.04
CA VAL A 76 10.02 12.56 -2.74
C VAL A 76 9.67 14.00 -2.36
N SER A 77 9.34 14.21 -1.10
CA SER A 77 9.17 15.54 -0.51
C SER A 77 9.64 15.54 0.94
N VAL A 78 9.83 16.72 1.48
CA VAL A 78 10.02 16.95 2.91
C VAL A 78 8.82 17.70 3.44
N PHE A 79 8.26 17.22 4.54
CA PHE A 79 7.15 17.85 5.24
C PHE A 79 7.56 18.19 6.67
N TRP A 80 7.24 19.39 7.12
CA TRP A 80 7.53 19.89 8.45
C TRP A 80 6.56 21.04 8.78
N GLU A 81 5.51 20.74 9.53
CA GLU A 81 4.47 21.72 9.86
C GLU A 81 5.03 22.93 10.60
N ASP A 82 5.92 22.70 11.55
CA ASP A 82 6.54 23.75 12.38
C ASP A 82 7.92 24.18 11.85
N ALA A 83 8.11 24.12 10.53
CA ALA A 83 9.38 24.52 9.94
C ALA A 83 9.73 25.97 10.32
N PRO A 84 10.98 26.26 10.63
CA PRO A 84 11.44 27.65 10.86
C PRO A 84 11.13 28.54 9.67
N ASP A 85 10.74 29.77 9.95
CA ASP A 85 10.49 30.76 8.91
C ASP A 85 11.72 30.94 8.00
N GLY A 86 11.50 31.27 6.76
CA GLY A 86 12.56 31.60 5.83
C GLY A 86 13.32 32.86 6.23
N PRO A 87 14.50 33.10 5.66
CA PRO A 87 15.31 34.31 5.95
C PRO A 87 14.57 35.62 5.66
N ASP A 88 13.58 35.57 4.77
CA ASP A 88 12.70 36.69 4.38
C ASP A 88 11.42 36.76 5.22
N GLY A 89 11.29 35.94 6.26
CA GLY A 89 10.11 35.85 7.12
C GLY A 89 8.93 35.08 6.51
N THR A 90 9.12 34.41 5.38
CA THR A 90 8.07 33.55 4.79
C THR A 90 7.82 32.32 5.65
N LYS A 91 6.55 32.02 5.88
CA LYS A 91 6.14 30.78 6.55
C LYS A 91 6.46 29.59 5.63
N ARG A 92 7.16 28.61 6.20
CA ARG A 92 7.60 27.41 5.48
C ARG A 92 6.90 26.12 5.92
N GLY A 93 6.06 26.22 6.94
CA GLY A 93 5.33 25.08 7.49
C GLY A 93 4.45 24.44 6.41
N ILE A 94 4.61 23.13 6.21
CA ILE A 94 3.89 22.35 5.22
C ILE A 94 3.77 20.89 5.67
N ASN A 95 2.67 20.24 5.30
CA ASN A 95 2.45 18.83 5.57
C ASN A 95 1.89 18.09 4.35
N TYR A 96 1.75 16.78 4.43
CA TYR A 96 1.29 15.94 3.33
C TYR A 96 -0.11 16.30 2.81
N ARG A 97 -0.98 16.83 3.70
CA ARG A 97 -2.34 17.23 3.32
C ARG A 97 -2.37 18.51 2.48
N ASP A 98 -1.31 19.30 2.48
CA ASP A 98 -1.15 20.43 1.55
C ASP A 98 -0.89 19.97 0.11
N LEU A 99 -0.38 18.74 -0.08
CA LEU A 99 -0.18 18.09 -1.38
C LEU A 99 -1.38 17.20 -1.74
N TYR A 100 -1.85 16.41 -0.79
CA TYR A 100 -2.95 15.45 -0.93
C TYR A 100 -3.96 15.67 0.21
N PRO A 101 -4.90 16.61 0.06
CA PRO A 101 -5.88 16.96 1.10
C PRO A 101 -6.73 15.77 1.55
N GLU A 102 -7.10 14.92 0.60
CA GLU A 102 -7.93 13.74 0.80
C GLU A 102 -7.30 12.51 0.15
N PRO A 103 -7.51 11.33 0.70
CA PRO A 103 -7.09 10.10 0.04
C PRO A 103 -7.86 9.89 -1.26
N PRO A 104 -7.27 9.21 -2.26
CA PRO A 104 -7.99 8.86 -3.46
C PRO A 104 -9.20 7.98 -3.13
N PRO A 105 -10.29 8.06 -3.90
CA PRO A 105 -11.46 7.21 -3.70
C PRO A 105 -11.07 5.73 -3.66
N PRO A 106 -11.68 4.90 -2.81
CA PRO A 106 -11.37 3.48 -2.71
C PRO A 106 -11.42 2.78 -4.08
N GLY A 107 -10.38 2.02 -4.40
CA GLY A 107 -10.28 1.29 -5.67
C GLY A 107 -9.92 2.14 -6.89
N SER A 108 -9.77 3.48 -6.76
CA SER A 108 -9.41 4.35 -7.89
C SER A 108 -7.92 4.30 -8.25
N VAL A 109 -7.08 3.93 -7.29
CA VAL A 109 -5.63 3.78 -7.49
C VAL A 109 -5.24 2.34 -7.13
N PRO A 110 -4.72 1.56 -8.10
CA PRO A 110 -4.23 0.23 -7.81
C PRO A 110 -3.09 0.26 -6.79
N SER A 111 -3.04 -0.74 -5.92
CA SER A 111 -1.92 -0.92 -5.00
C SER A 111 -0.60 -1.18 -5.75
N CYS A 112 0.54 -1.02 -5.08
CA CYS A 112 1.84 -1.40 -5.65
C CYS A 112 1.90 -2.89 -6.04
N ALA A 113 1.13 -3.74 -5.36
CA ALA A 113 1.04 -5.16 -5.68
C ALA A 113 0.24 -5.44 -6.97
N GLU A 114 -0.70 -4.57 -7.31
CA GLU A 114 -1.54 -4.67 -8.52
C GLU A 114 -0.89 -3.96 -9.72
N GLY A 115 -0.43 -2.72 -9.51
CA GLY A 115 0.18 -1.91 -10.58
C GLY A 115 1.61 -2.32 -10.91
N GLY A 116 2.27 -3.04 -10.02
CA GLY A 116 3.69 -3.34 -10.11
C GLY A 116 4.59 -2.15 -9.80
N VAL A 117 5.86 -2.43 -9.53
CA VAL A 117 6.90 -1.42 -9.30
C VAL A 117 8.20 -1.91 -9.90
N LEU A 118 8.86 -1.08 -10.69
CA LEU A 118 10.23 -1.35 -11.13
C LEU A 118 11.16 -1.39 -9.91
N GLY A 119 11.73 -2.56 -9.58
CA GLY A 119 12.43 -2.81 -8.31
C GLY A 119 13.58 -1.84 -8.02
N ILE A 120 14.30 -1.37 -9.06
CA ILE A 120 15.40 -0.41 -8.91
C ILE A 120 14.95 0.96 -8.39
N LEU A 121 13.66 1.30 -8.55
CA LEU A 121 13.10 2.56 -8.02
C LEU A 121 13.24 2.68 -6.50
N CYS A 122 13.20 1.56 -5.78
CA CYS A 122 13.42 1.55 -4.33
C CYS A 122 14.78 2.19 -3.99
N ALA A 123 15.85 1.80 -4.70
CA ALA A 123 17.18 2.35 -4.49
C ALA A 123 17.26 3.83 -4.93
N SER A 124 16.73 4.16 -6.11
CA SER A 124 16.76 5.53 -6.64
C SER A 124 16.06 6.52 -5.71
N ILE A 125 14.85 6.19 -5.27
CA ILE A 125 14.05 7.05 -4.39
C ILE A 125 14.61 7.07 -2.97
N ALA A 126 15.05 5.93 -2.42
CA ALA A 126 15.68 5.88 -1.10
C ALA A 126 16.98 6.72 -1.05
N SER A 127 17.76 6.78 -2.14
CA SER A 127 18.95 7.63 -2.21
C SER A 127 18.61 9.12 -2.13
N VAL A 128 17.53 9.55 -2.78
CA VAL A 128 17.04 10.93 -2.67
C VAL A 128 16.52 11.19 -1.25
N MET A 129 15.72 10.28 -0.68
CA MET A 129 15.22 10.41 0.71
C MET A 129 16.36 10.51 1.70
N GLY A 130 17.40 9.68 1.58
CA GLY A 130 18.60 9.72 2.43
C GLY A 130 19.35 11.05 2.28
N THR A 131 19.45 11.58 1.05
CA THR A 131 20.05 12.89 0.80
C THR A 131 19.26 14.02 1.49
N GLU A 132 17.93 13.97 1.43
CA GLU A 132 17.08 14.95 2.14
C GLU A 132 17.25 14.85 3.66
N ALA A 133 17.32 13.65 4.20
CA ALA A 133 17.61 13.44 5.61
C ALA A 133 18.95 14.04 6.03
N ILE A 134 20.01 13.83 5.25
CA ILE A 134 21.34 14.42 5.51
C ILE A 134 21.27 15.94 5.48
N LYS A 135 20.57 16.53 4.50
CA LYS A 135 20.41 18.01 4.41
C LYS A 135 19.68 18.56 5.63
N LEU A 136 18.63 17.90 6.10
CA LEU A 136 17.90 18.33 7.29
C LEU A 136 18.76 18.24 8.57
N ILE A 137 19.56 17.18 8.71
CA ILE A 137 20.41 16.98 9.88
C ILE A 137 21.59 17.96 9.91
N THR A 138 22.18 18.21 8.75
CA THR A 138 23.43 19.00 8.65
C THR A 138 23.20 20.48 8.34
N GLY A 139 22.01 20.85 7.86
CA GLY A 139 21.68 22.21 7.42
C GLY A 139 22.34 22.62 6.10
N ILE A 140 22.92 21.69 5.34
CA ILE A 140 23.57 21.99 4.07
C ILE A 140 22.60 21.94 2.87
N GLY A 141 22.84 22.80 1.89
CA GLY A 141 22.05 22.83 0.65
C GLY A 141 20.60 23.27 0.86
N GLU A 142 19.76 22.99 -0.12
CA GLU A 142 18.34 23.28 -0.11
C GLU A 142 17.54 21.97 -0.03
N SER A 143 16.73 21.81 1.01
CA SER A 143 15.85 20.65 1.15
C SER A 143 14.65 20.73 0.20
N LEU A 144 13.95 19.60 0.02
CA LEU A 144 12.67 19.54 -0.69
C LEU A 144 11.48 20.02 0.18
N LEU A 145 11.72 20.75 1.24
CA LEU A 145 10.64 21.36 2.03
C LEU A 145 9.85 22.35 1.15
N GLY A 146 8.54 22.11 1.01
CA GLY A 146 7.67 22.89 0.13
C GLY A 146 7.81 22.56 -1.35
N ARG A 147 8.51 21.48 -1.70
CA ARG A 147 8.68 21.03 -3.08
C ARG A 147 8.48 19.53 -3.21
N LEU A 148 7.80 19.12 -4.28
CA LEU A 148 7.70 17.71 -4.66
C LEU A 148 8.67 17.42 -5.80
N MET A 149 9.62 16.53 -5.59
CA MET A 149 10.43 15.94 -6.66
C MET A 149 9.69 14.76 -7.26
N ILE A 150 9.62 14.71 -8.58
CA ILE A 150 9.02 13.61 -9.35
C ILE A 150 10.10 13.04 -10.27
N TYR A 151 10.32 11.75 -10.16
CA TYR A 151 11.22 10.97 -11.01
C TYR A 151 10.43 10.10 -11.96
N ASP A 152 10.79 10.13 -13.24
CA ASP A 152 10.29 9.23 -14.28
C ASP A 152 11.46 8.36 -14.75
N ALA A 153 11.42 7.07 -14.45
CA ALA A 153 12.49 6.14 -14.79
C ALA A 153 12.55 5.82 -16.30
N LEU A 154 11.41 5.90 -17.01
CA LEU A 154 11.41 5.62 -18.45
C LEU A 154 12.03 6.78 -19.25
N ALA A 155 11.79 8.02 -18.82
CA ALA A 155 12.38 9.20 -19.41
C ALA A 155 13.73 9.61 -18.77
N MET A 156 14.15 8.93 -17.67
CA MET A 156 15.32 9.30 -16.86
C MET A 156 15.32 10.79 -16.49
N SER A 157 14.16 11.31 -16.11
CA SER A 157 13.97 12.73 -15.83
C SER A 157 13.56 12.99 -14.40
N TYR A 158 14.05 14.10 -13.85
CA TYR A 158 13.64 14.65 -12.57
C TYR A 158 12.99 16.01 -12.80
N ARG A 159 11.86 16.23 -12.17
CA ARG A 159 11.21 17.54 -12.13
C ARG A 159 10.77 17.87 -10.73
N THR A 160 10.70 19.17 -10.43
CA THR A 160 10.24 19.65 -9.12
C THR A 160 9.04 20.56 -9.32
N ILE A 161 8.04 20.43 -8.46
CA ILE A 161 6.90 21.33 -8.38
C ILE A 161 6.79 21.90 -6.97
N ASP A 162 6.35 23.15 -6.85
CA ASP A 162 6.15 23.80 -5.56
C ASP A 162 4.85 23.33 -4.92
N ILE A 163 4.93 23.06 -3.62
CA ILE A 163 3.76 22.77 -2.76
C ILE A 163 3.47 24.03 -1.95
N ARG A 164 2.22 24.45 -1.90
CA ARG A 164 1.81 25.63 -1.16
C ARG A 164 0.90 25.24 -0.01
N LYS A 165 1.09 25.88 1.15
CA LYS A 165 0.19 25.76 2.29
C LYS A 165 -1.20 26.22 1.89
N ASP A 166 -2.22 25.41 2.16
CA ASP A 166 -3.62 25.86 2.10
C ASP A 166 -3.97 26.55 3.41
N PRO A 167 -4.17 27.88 3.39
CA PRO A 167 -4.51 28.61 4.61
C PRO A 167 -5.91 28.29 5.16
N GLN A 168 -6.74 27.58 4.40
CA GLN A 168 -8.08 27.15 4.81
C GLN A 168 -8.10 25.68 5.25
N ALA A 169 -7.01 24.94 5.10
CA ALA A 169 -6.94 23.56 5.55
C ALA A 169 -7.16 23.47 7.07
N PRO A 170 -7.99 22.55 7.55
CA PRO A 170 -8.19 22.36 8.98
C PRO A 170 -6.90 21.93 9.65
N ALA A 171 -6.61 22.50 10.84
CA ALA A 171 -5.45 22.09 11.61
C ALA A 171 -5.57 20.63 12.07
N ILE A 172 -4.46 19.91 12.04
CA ILE A 172 -4.36 18.56 12.55
C ILE A 172 -4.24 18.63 14.08
N THR A 173 -5.32 18.29 14.80
CA THR A 173 -5.39 18.36 16.25
C THR A 173 -5.47 17.01 16.95
N GLY A 174 -5.52 15.91 16.18
CA GLY A 174 -5.59 14.56 16.71
C GLY A 174 -5.52 13.53 15.58
N LEU A 175 -5.30 12.28 15.96
CA LEU A 175 -5.33 11.15 15.04
C LEU A 175 -6.76 10.66 14.85
N VAL A 176 -7.04 10.10 13.68
CA VAL A 176 -8.36 9.57 13.29
C VAL A 176 -8.26 8.08 12.92
N ASP A 177 -9.37 7.44 12.68
CA ASP A 177 -9.38 6.10 12.07
C ASP A 177 -8.99 6.21 10.59
N TYR A 178 -7.72 5.95 10.27
CA TYR A 178 -7.19 6.08 8.91
C TYR A 178 -7.65 4.99 7.96
N GLU A 179 -8.03 3.83 8.45
CA GLU A 179 -8.62 2.78 7.63
C GLU A 179 -10.00 3.24 7.13
N ALA A 180 -10.82 3.76 8.02
CA ALA A 180 -12.11 4.34 7.65
C ALA A 180 -11.94 5.62 6.79
N PHE A 181 -11.00 6.50 7.15
CA PHE A 181 -10.73 7.74 6.43
C PHE A 181 -10.28 7.52 4.99
N CYS A 182 -9.45 6.51 4.73
CA CYS A 182 -9.00 6.14 3.40
C CYS A 182 -10.00 5.22 2.66
N GLY A 183 -11.19 5.01 3.24
CA GLY A 183 -12.20 4.16 2.64
C GLY A 183 -11.80 2.69 2.57
N ALA A 184 -10.74 2.30 3.29
CA ALA A 184 -10.59 0.92 3.70
C ALA A 184 -11.70 0.65 4.70
N VAL A 185 -12.93 0.51 4.19
CA VAL A 185 -14.00 -0.06 4.99
C VAL A 185 -13.40 -1.35 5.52
N SER A 186 -13.29 -1.46 6.85
CA SER A 186 -13.18 -2.78 7.45
C SER A 186 -14.34 -3.56 6.84
N GLU A 187 -14.00 -4.43 5.87
CA GLU A 187 -15.01 -5.26 5.23
C GLU A 187 -15.89 -5.83 6.34
N PRO A 188 -17.21 -5.80 6.18
CA PRO A 188 -18.01 -6.63 7.03
C PRO A 188 -17.33 -8.02 6.93
N PRO A 189 -16.99 -8.66 8.04
CA PRO A 189 -16.26 -9.91 8.00
C PRO A 189 -17.03 -10.79 7.02
N VAL A 190 -16.39 -11.16 5.90
CA VAL A 190 -16.94 -12.16 4.99
C VAL A 190 -17.31 -13.29 5.92
N ALA A 191 -18.59 -13.63 5.98
CA ALA A 191 -19.07 -14.64 6.90
C ALA A 191 -18.09 -15.81 6.82
N ALA A 192 -17.65 -16.34 7.94
CA ALA A 192 -16.62 -17.40 7.96
C ALA A 192 -17.00 -18.56 7.03
N ASP A 193 -18.31 -18.72 6.78
CA ASP A 193 -18.92 -19.70 5.87
C ASP A 193 -18.71 -19.38 4.38
N ALA A 194 -18.26 -18.17 4.00
CA ALA A 194 -18.08 -17.78 2.61
C ALA A 194 -16.61 -17.88 2.13
N SER A 195 -15.72 -18.47 2.94
CA SER A 195 -14.32 -18.73 2.56
C SER A 195 -14.02 -20.23 2.63
N ILE A 196 -13.28 -20.74 1.65
CA ILE A 196 -12.84 -22.14 1.62
C ILE A 196 -11.31 -22.22 1.67
N THR A 197 -10.79 -23.31 2.23
CA THR A 197 -9.37 -23.63 2.28
C THR A 197 -8.90 -24.24 0.95
N PRO A 198 -7.59 -24.30 0.68
CA PRO A 198 -7.05 -25.02 -0.47
C PRO A 198 -7.48 -26.49 -0.54
N GLY A 199 -7.53 -27.18 0.61
CA GLY A 199 -8.00 -28.57 0.69
C GLY A 199 -9.46 -28.72 0.26
N GLU A 200 -10.35 -27.88 0.82
CA GLU A 200 -11.77 -27.88 0.48
C GLU A 200 -12.01 -27.55 -1.01
N LEU A 201 -11.23 -26.62 -1.58
CA LEU A 201 -11.30 -26.35 -3.02
C LEU A 201 -10.85 -27.57 -3.85
N ARG A 202 -9.79 -28.24 -3.45
CA ARG A 202 -9.35 -29.49 -4.11
C ARG A 202 -10.44 -30.55 -4.08
N ASP A 203 -11.04 -30.76 -2.93
CA ASP A 203 -12.13 -31.72 -2.75
C ASP A 203 -13.34 -31.39 -3.65
N LEU A 204 -13.70 -30.10 -3.76
CA LEU A 204 -14.76 -29.65 -4.67
C LEU A 204 -14.41 -29.94 -6.13
N MET A 205 -13.17 -29.67 -6.56
CA MET A 205 -12.71 -29.96 -7.91
C MET A 205 -12.73 -31.47 -8.21
N ASP A 206 -12.25 -32.28 -7.30
CA ASP A 206 -12.15 -33.74 -7.45
C ASP A 206 -13.53 -34.43 -7.40
N SER A 207 -14.49 -33.86 -6.69
CA SER A 207 -15.87 -34.36 -6.65
C SER A 207 -16.67 -34.13 -7.93
N GLY A 208 -16.16 -33.31 -8.86
CA GLY A 208 -16.87 -32.91 -10.08
C GLY A 208 -18.01 -31.93 -9.82
N ALA A 209 -18.00 -31.22 -8.68
CA ALA A 209 -18.96 -30.17 -8.40
C ALA A 209 -18.94 -29.09 -9.49
N ALA A 210 -20.11 -28.56 -9.83
CA ALA A 210 -20.21 -27.48 -10.80
C ALA A 210 -19.67 -26.16 -10.16
N ILE A 211 -18.37 -25.93 -10.28
CA ILE A 211 -17.72 -24.71 -9.80
C ILE A 211 -17.26 -23.86 -10.98
N ALA A 212 -17.27 -22.53 -10.81
CA ALA A 212 -16.61 -21.58 -11.68
C ALA A 212 -15.41 -20.99 -10.91
N LEU A 213 -14.21 -21.54 -11.13
CA LEU A 213 -12.99 -21.06 -10.48
C LEU A 213 -12.48 -19.80 -11.20
N ILE A 214 -12.41 -18.67 -10.50
CA ILE A 214 -12.18 -17.36 -11.07
C ILE A 214 -10.95 -16.74 -10.42
N ASP A 215 -9.97 -16.42 -11.27
CA ASP A 215 -8.82 -15.60 -10.86
C ASP A 215 -9.15 -14.12 -11.05
N VAL A 216 -9.16 -13.37 -9.94
CA VAL A 216 -9.46 -11.93 -9.97
C VAL A 216 -8.20 -11.06 -10.04
N ARG A 217 -7.05 -11.66 -10.35
CA ARG A 217 -5.77 -10.96 -10.50
C ARG A 217 -5.65 -10.29 -11.87
N GLU A 218 -4.52 -9.62 -12.07
CA GLU A 218 -4.21 -8.99 -13.36
C GLU A 218 -3.62 -9.99 -14.37
N PRO A 219 -3.74 -9.73 -15.70
CA PRO A 219 -3.22 -10.64 -16.72
C PRO A 219 -1.75 -11.02 -16.57
N VAL A 220 -0.91 -10.08 -16.14
CA VAL A 220 0.52 -10.33 -15.91
C VAL A 220 0.76 -11.34 -14.78
N GLU A 221 -0.08 -11.36 -13.76
CA GLU A 221 0.00 -12.32 -12.65
C GLU A 221 -0.44 -13.72 -13.12
N TRP A 222 -1.45 -13.77 -13.98
CA TRP A 222 -1.97 -15.01 -14.58
C TRP A 222 -0.95 -15.71 -15.47
N GLU A 223 -0.11 -14.96 -16.17
CA GLU A 223 0.94 -15.53 -17.03
C GLU A 223 2.05 -16.21 -16.23
N ILE A 224 2.29 -15.76 -14.97
CA ILE A 224 3.32 -16.34 -14.12
C ILE A 224 2.88 -17.69 -13.54
N ASN A 225 1.68 -17.74 -13.00
CA ASN A 225 1.09 -18.96 -12.43
C ASN A 225 -0.43 -18.86 -12.40
N ARG A 226 -1.12 -20.02 -12.29
CA ARG A 226 -2.58 -20.09 -12.12
C ARG A 226 -2.99 -21.44 -11.57
N ILE A 227 -4.13 -21.53 -10.93
CA ILE A 227 -4.74 -22.80 -10.56
C ILE A 227 -5.37 -23.42 -11.81
N CYS A 228 -5.12 -24.71 -12.03
CA CYS A 228 -5.65 -25.42 -13.19
C CYS A 228 -7.17 -25.35 -13.23
N GLY A 229 -7.74 -25.09 -14.40
CA GLY A 229 -9.20 -24.97 -14.58
C GLY A 229 -9.79 -23.60 -14.25
N ALA A 230 -8.99 -22.66 -13.78
CA ALA A 230 -9.44 -21.29 -13.52
C ALA A 230 -9.65 -20.49 -14.81
N VAL A 231 -10.51 -19.46 -14.71
CA VAL A 231 -10.72 -18.44 -15.74
C VAL A 231 -10.29 -17.09 -15.17
N LEU A 232 -9.55 -16.31 -15.95
CA LEU A 232 -9.15 -14.96 -15.55
C LEU A 232 -10.30 -13.98 -15.79
N ILE A 233 -10.77 -13.36 -14.73
CA ILE A 233 -11.68 -12.20 -14.78
C ILE A 233 -11.14 -11.18 -13.76
N PRO A 234 -10.33 -10.21 -14.17
CA PRO A 234 -9.77 -9.21 -13.28
C PRO A 234 -10.84 -8.55 -12.41
N GLN A 235 -10.50 -8.20 -11.16
CA GLN A 235 -11.46 -7.67 -10.20
C GLN A 235 -12.26 -6.49 -10.75
N SER A 236 -11.62 -5.57 -11.47
CA SER A 236 -12.27 -4.43 -12.10
C SER A 236 -13.30 -4.82 -13.16
N VAL A 237 -13.04 -5.89 -13.92
CA VAL A 237 -13.97 -6.43 -14.93
C VAL A 237 -15.10 -7.17 -14.23
N LEU A 238 -14.80 -8.01 -13.23
CA LEU A 238 -15.81 -8.79 -12.51
C LEU A 238 -16.85 -7.89 -11.82
N GLN A 239 -16.47 -6.71 -11.36
CA GLN A 239 -17.38 -5.75 -10.71
C GLN A 239 -18.26 -4.97 -11.72
N SER A 240 -18.04 -5.14 -13.02
CA SER A 240 -18.92 -4.59 -14.06
C SER A 240 -20.12 -5.49 -14.33
N SER A 241 -21.17 -4.93 -14.94
CA SER A 241 -22.34 -5.70 -15.37
C SER A 241 -22.00 -6.81 -16.38
N GLU A 242 -21.02 -6.57 -17.24
CA GLU A 242 -20.54 -7.54 -18.24
C GLU A 242 -19.78 -8.69 -17.59
N GLY A 243 -18.90 -8.39 -16.62
CA GLY A 243 -18.15 -9.40 -15.87
C GLY A 243 -19.04 -10.31 -15.04
N MET A 244 -20.07 -9.74 -14.39
CA MET A 244 -21.06 -10.53 -13.66
C MET A 244 -21.92 -11.40 -14.58
N ALA A 245 -22.27 -10.92 -15.76
CA ALA A 245 -23.02 -11.69 -16.76
C ALA A 245 -22.21 -12.85 -17.36
N ALA A 246 -20.89 -12.79 -17.31
CA ALA A 246 -19.99 -13.87 -17.77
C ALA A 246 -19.94 -15.06 -16.80
N LEU A 247 -20.50 -14.94 -15.59
CA LEU A 247 -20.53 -16.04 -14.63
C LEU A 247 -21.50 -17.13 -15.09
N ALA A 248 -21.03 -18.38 -15.13
CA ALA A 248 -21.82 -19.51 -15.60
C ALA A 248 -23.05 -19.73 -14.70
N PRO A 249 -24.27 -19.74 -15.24
CA PRO A 249 -25.47 -20.01 -14.47
C PRO A 249 -25.42 -21.43 -13.85
N GLY A 250 -25.70 -21.51 -12.55
CA GLY A 250 -25.79 -22.78 -11.81
C GLY A 250 -24.47 -23.32 -11.27
N ALA A 251 -23.32 -22.73 -11.59
CA ALA A 251 -22.05 -23.06 -10.96
C ALA A 251 -21.85 -22.23 -9.68
N ILE A 252 -21.08 -22.77 -8.73
CA ILE A 252 -20.64 -22.06 -7.54
C ILE A 252 -19.43 -21.19 -7.91
N PRO A 253 -19.51 -19.85 -7.87
CA PRO A 253 -18.35 -19.01 -8.11
C PRO A 253 -17.33 -19.16 -6.98
N VAL A 254 -16.11 -19.57 -7.30
CA VAL A 254 -14.99 -19.66 -6.37
C VAL A 254 -13.92 -18.67 -6.80
N LEU A 255 -13.77 -17.60 -6.04
CA LEU A 255 -12.85 -16.52 -6.36
C LEU A 255 -11.50 -16.74 -5.70
N TYR A 256 -10.41 -16.46 -6.39
CA TYR A 256 -9.10 -16.36 -5.75
C TYR A 256 -8.28 -15.19 -6.29
N CYS A 257 -7.32 -14.73 -5.47
CA CYS A 257 -6.29 -13.78 -5.87
C CYS A 257 -4.93 -14.25 -5.32
N LYS A 258 -3.97 -13.36 -5.17
CA LYS A 258 -2.65 -13.72 -4.63
C LYS A 258 -2.72 -14.19 -3.17
N THR A 259 -3.33 -13.41 -2.27
CA THR A 259 -3.33 -13.64 -0.81
C THR A 259 -4.71 -13.77 -0.17
N GLY A 260 -5.80 -13.66 -0.96
CA GLY A 260 -7.18 -13.71 -0.47
C GLY A 260 -7.86 -12.34 -0.32
N VAL A 261 -7.12 -11.24 -0.26
CA VAL A 261 -7.68 -9.90 0.00
C VAL A 261 -8.57 -9.41 -1.15
N ARG A 262 -8.06 -9.34 -2.38
CA ARG A 262 -8.83 -8.91 -3.56
C ARG A 262 -10.03 -9.82 -3.83
N SER A 263 -9.87 -11.14 -3.64
CA SER A 263 -10.96 -12.09 -3.83
C SER A 263 -12.06 -11.95 -2.77
N ALA A 264 -11.74 -11.59 -1.53
CA ALA A 264 -12.73 -11.27 -0.51
C ALA A 264 -13.54 -10.00 -0.88
N GLN A 265 -12.87 -8.96 -1.39
CA GLN A 265 -13.53 -7.74 -1.88
C GLN A 265 -14.45 -8.01 -3.09
N ALA A 266 -13.97 -8.81 -4.03
CA ALA A 266 -14.77 -9.23 -5.17
C ALA A 266 -15.98 -10.07 -4.73
N LEU A 267 -15.81 -10.96 -3.74
CA LEU A 267 -16.89 -11.76 -3.15
C LEU A 267 -17.99 -10.88 -2.55
N ALA A 268 -17.61 -9.85 -1.77
CA ALA A 268 -18.58 -8.92 -1.20
C ALA A 268 -19.40 -8.20 -2.29
N ALA A 269 -18.80 -7.89 -3.44
CA ALA A 269 -19.52 -7.32 -4.58
C ALA A 269 -20.48 -8.34 -5.21
N LEU A 270 -20.07 -9.59 -5.39
CA LEU A 270 -20.92 -10.65 -5.91
C LEU A 270 -22.11 -10.95 -4.98
N HIS A 271 -21.91 -11.01 -3.68
CA HIS A 271 -23.01 -11.22 -2.71
C HIS A 271 -24.03 -10.07 -2.81
N ARG A 272 -23.60 -8.81 -2.93
CA ARG A 272 -24.52 -7.68 -3.15
C ARG A 272 -25.28 -7.77 -4.48
N ALA A 273 -24.68 -8.39 -5.48
CA ALA A 273 -25.31 -8.62 -6.79
C ALA A 273 -26.22 -9.86 -6.83
N GLY A 274 -26.36 -10.60 -5.70
CA GLY A 274 -27.28 -11.74 -5.58
C GLY A 274 -26.64 -13.12 -5.71
N PHE A 275 -25.31 -13.23 -5.89
CA PHE A 275 -24.58 -14.49 -5.94
C PHE A 275 -24.29 -15.01 -4.53
N ALA A 276 -25.31 -15.35 -3.75
CA ALA A 276 -25.20 -15.70 -2.33
C ALA A 276 -24.37 -16.97 -2.06
N ASN A 277 -24.22 -17.85 -3.06
CA ASN A 277 -23.44 -19.08 -2.98
C ASN A 277 -21.97 -18.93 -3.39
N ALA A 278 -21.55 -17.73 -3.77
CA ALA A 278 -20.16 -17.47 -4.11
C ALA A 278 -19.26 -17.59 -2.87
N VAL A 279 -18.04 -18.09 -3.06
CA VAL A 279 -17.02 -18.23 -2.00
C VAL A 279 -15.67 -17.75 -2.50
N HIS A 280 -14.71 -17.54 -1.60
CA HIS A 280 -13.34 -17.23 -2.01
C HIS A 280 -12.30 -18.13 -1.33
N LEU A 281 -11.18 -18.33 -2.01
CA LEU A 281 -10.06 -19.13 -1.52
C LEU A 281 -9.29 -18.36 -0.43
N ARG A 282 -9.31 -18.86 0.79
CA ARG A 282 -8.57 -18.31 1.92
C ARG A 282 -7.07 -18.41 1.67
N GLY A 283 -6.37 -17.28 1.81
CA GLY A 283 -4.92 -17.19 1.55
C GLY A 283 -4.54 -17.20 0.07
N GLY A 284 -5.51 -17.28 -0.85
CA GLY A 284 -5.32 -17.19 -2.29
C GLY A 284 -4.38 -18.24 -2.87
N ILE A 285 -3.80 -17.94 -4.05
CA ILE A 285 -2.89 -18.86 -4.75
C ILE A 285 -1.60 -19.14 -3.95
N VAL A 286 -1.20 -18.25 -3.04
CA VAL A 286 -0.05 -18.47 -2.14
C VAL A 286 -0.32 -19.64 -1.20
N ALA A 287 -1.51 -19.69 -0.58
CA ALA A 287 -1.88 -20.81 0.28
C ALA A 287 -2.09 -22.10 -0.51
N TRP A 288 -2.67 -22.01 -1.72
CA TRP A 288 -2.81 -23.13 -2.63
C TRP A 288 -1.45 -23.73 -2.98
N ALA A 289 -0.50 -22.92 -3.46
CA ALA A 289 0.85 -23.36 -3.80
C ALA A 289 1.55 -24.01 -2.60
N ALA A 290 1.54 -23.36 -1.45
CA ALA A 290 2.23 -23.87 -0.26
C ALA A 290 1.70 -25.22 0.22
N GLN A 291 0.41 -25.53 0.02
CA GLN A 291 -0.21 -26.74 0.53
C GLN A 291 -0.31 -27.87 -0.52
N LEU A 292 -0.52 -27.54 -1.79
CA LEU A 292 -0.92 -28.51 -2.81
C LEU A 292 0.01 -28.54 -4.03
N GLU A 293 0.71 -27.43 -4.32
CA GLU A 293 1.57 -27.32 -5.49
C GLU A 293 2.87 -26.55 -5.15
N PRO A 294 3.74 -27.13 -4.29
CA PRO A 294 4.93 -26.42 -3.79
C PRO A 294 5.95 -26.02 -4.87
N ASP A 295 5.88 -26.66 -6.04
CA ASP A 295 6.75 -26.35 -7.20
C ASP A 295 6.15 -25.25 -8.09
N MET A 296 4.97 -24.68 -7.76
CA MET A 296 4.38 -23.60 -8.51
C MET A 296 5.28 -22.36 -8.45
N ALA A 297 5.57 -21.74 -9.61
CA ALA A 297 6.32 -20.51 -9.68
C ALA A 297 5.65 -19.40 -8.86
N MET A 298 6.39 -18.74 -7.96
CA MET A 298 5.87 -17.68 -7.10
C MET A 298 6.60 -16.36 -7.38
N TYR A 299 5.90 -15.24 -7.18
CA TYR A 299 6.39 -13.87 -7.44
C TYR A 299 6.13 -12.95 -6.24
#